data_d2c31ab6efe1d5bfddc4830f508dcf7a
#
_entry.id   d2c31ab6efe1d5bfddc4830f508dcf7a
#
_cell.length_a   1.000
_cell.length_b   1.000
_cell.length_c   1.000
_cell.angle_alpha   90.00
_cell.angle_beta   90.00
_cell.angle_gamma   90.00
#
_symmetry.space_group_name_H-M   'P 1'
#
loop_
_entity.id
_entity.type
_entity.pdbx_description
1 polymer ?
#
loop_
_entity_poly.entity_id
_entity_poly.type
_entity_poly.pdbx_seq_one_letter_code
_entity_poly.pdbx_strand_id
1 'polypeptide(L)'
;MDFIKTKRMPIEIATHQFDEITYDVDHLKVKALMMTPYSKVNRIVVYLRGGKGQVGRVRAARLMQFANEQTLVVGPYYRGNNGSEGKDEFYRGDLNDVTELIRILHSKYPNAFIHMIGFSRGGLQGLLTFQDLPVDSYIIWGGVSD
;
A
#
# COMPACT_ATOMS: atom_id res chain seq x y z
N MET A 1 13.30 10.83 0.73
CA MET A 1 12.12 10.01 0.36
C MET A 1 10.96 10.35 1.27
N ASP A 2 9.87 10.85 0.70
CA ASP A 2 8.68 11.14 1.48
C ASP A 2 7.48 11.27 0.55
N PHE A 3 6.28 11.35 1.15
CA PHE A 3 5.07 11.62 0.40
C PHE A 3 5.04 13.10 -0.02
N ILE A 4 4.57 13.34 -1.26
CA ILE A 4 4.46 14.68 -1.81
C ILE A 4 3.27 15.40 -1.18
N LYS A 5 2.18 14.68 -0.93
CA LYS A 5 0.93 15.23 -0.43
C LYS A 5 0.24 14.21 0.48
N THR A 6 -0.34 14.73 1.56
CA THR A 6 -1.18 13.94 2.48
C THR A 6 -2.50 14.66 2.65
N LYS A 7 -3.61 13.97 2.34
CA LYS A 7 -4.96 14.52 2.46
C LYS A 7 -5.75 13.70 3.47
N ARG A 8 -6.19 14.35 4.56
CA ARG A 8 -7.01 13.67 5.57
C ARG A 8 -8.35 13.24 4.96
N MET A 9 -8.70 11.99 5.16
CA MET A 9 -9.99 11.44 4.75
C MET A 9 -11.02 11.63 5.86
N PRO A 10 -12.32 11.78 5.52
CA PRO A 10 -13.38 12.00 6.51
C PRO A 10 -13.82 10.67 7.17
N ILE A 11 -12.89 9.93 7.71
CA ILE A 11 -13.12 8.67 8.41
C ILE A 11 -12.48 8.78 9.78
N GLU A 12 -13.29 8.59 10.83
CA GLU A 12 -12.83 8.69 12.20
C GLU A 12 -12.97 7.37 12.93
N ILE A 13 -11.86 6.88 13.46
CA ILE A 13 -11.85 5.78 14.43
C ILE A 13 -10.90 6.15 15.57
N ALA A 14 -11.10 5.51 16.73
CA ALA A 14 -10.40 5.91 17.95
C ALA A 14 -8.88 5.73 17.90
N THR A 15 -8.39 4.77 17.11
CA THR A 15 -6.99 4.34 17.15
C THR A 15 -6.14 4.83 15.98
N HIS A 16 -6.77 5.23 14.87
CA HIS A 16 -6.07 5.56 13.63
C HIS A 16 -6.67 6.78 12.95
N GLN A 17 -5.83 7.48 12.18
CA GLN A 17 -6.30 8.47 11.21
C GLN A 17 -6.15 7.91 9.80
N PHE A 18 -7.07 8.29 8.92
CA PHE A 18 -7.06 7.91 7.52
C PHE A 18 -6.60 9.06 6.65
N ASP A 19 -5.65 8.79 5.76
CA ASP A 19 -5.14 9.76 4.81
C ASP A 19 -5.03 9.14 3.42
N GLU A 20 -5.26 9.95 2.41
CA GLU A 20 -4.85 9.63 1.05
C GLU A 20 -3.49 10.27 0.83
N ILE A 21 -2.49 9.45 0.55
CA ILE A 21 -1.12 9.92 0.32
C ILE A 21 -0.79 9.89 -1.16
N THR A 22 0.07 10.80 -1.59
CA THR A 22 0.57 10.88 -2.97
C THR A 22 2.10 10.79 -2.95
N TYR A 23 2.67 10.01 -3.85
CA TYR A 23 4.12 9.85 -3.96
C TYR A 23 4.55 9.74 -5.43
N ASP A 24 5.81 10.06 -5.71
CA ASP A 24 6.37 10.02 -7.06
C ASP A 24 6.90 8.64 -7.39
N VAL A 25 6.50 8.12 -8.56
CA VAL A 25 7.03 6.87 -9.13
C VAL A 25 7.15 7.08 -10.63
N ASP A 26 8.34 6.87 -11.20
CA ASP A 26 8.55 6.98 -12.65
C ASP A 26 8.01 8.29 -13.23
N HIS A 27 8.18 9.40 -12.52
CA HIS A 27 7.65 10.73 -12.86
C HIS A 27 6.12 10.83 -12.81
N LEU A 28 5.43 9.82 -12.29
CA LEU A 28 3.98 9.82 -12.10
C LEU A 28 3.65 10.08 -10.63
N LYS A 29 2.52 10.73 -10.40
CA LYS A 29 1.97 10.92 -9.05
C LYS A 29 0.97 9.80 -8.77
N VAL A 30 1.36 8.89 -7.89
CA VAL A 30 0.57 7.71 -7.52
C VAL A 30 0.05 7.87 -6.11
N LYS A 31 -1.14 7.36 -5.86
CA LYS A 31 -1.81 7.53 -4.57
C LYS A 31 -2.08 6.20 -3.87
N ALA A 32 -2.23 6.29 -2.57
CA ALA A 32 -2.55 5.16 -1.70
C ALA A 32 -3.46 5.62 -0.56
N LEU A 33 -4.25 4.70 -0.02
CA LEU A 33 -5.01 4.94 1.20
C LEU A 33 -4.19 4.39 2.37
N MET A 34 -4.01 5.20 3.41
CA MET A 34 -3.19 4.86 4.56
C MET A 34 -3.93 5.14 5.85
N MET A 35 -3.90 4.17 6.77
CA MET A 35 -4.37 4.39 8.14
C MET A 35 -3.17 4.31 9.08
N THR A 36 -2.94 5.41 9.79
CA THR A 36 -1.79 5.59 10.68
C THR A 36 -2.24 5.56 12.12
N PRO A 37 -1.64 4.72 12.98
CA PRO A 37 -2.03 4.69 14.39
C PRO A 37 -1.61 5.98 15.09
N TYR A 38 -2.38 6.39 16.11
CA TYR A 38 -2.00 7.52 16.94
C TYR A 38 -0.84 7.19 17.86
N SER A 39 -0.65 5.92 18.18
CA SER A 39 0.50 5.45 18.96
C SER A 39 1.70 5.20 18.05
N LYS A 40 2.84 4.82 18.64
CA LYS A 40 4.06 4.55 17.87
C LYS A 40 3.84 3.42 16.86
N VAL A 41 4.29 3.62 15.62
CA VAL A 41 4.26 2.59 14.58
C VAL A 41 5.38 1.59 14.83
N ASN A 42 5.04 0.34 15.12
CA ASN A 42 6.02 -0.74 15.22
C ASN A 42 5.84 -1.81 14.14
N ARG A 43 4.74 -1.76 13.39
CA ARG A 43 4.43 -2.72 12.34
C ARG A 43 3.71 -2.02 11.19
N ILE A 44 4.02 -2.42 9.97
CA ILE A 44 3.40 -1.90 8.75
C ILE A 44 2.85 -3.09 7.97
N VAL A 45 1.58 -2.99 7.57
CA VAL A 45 0.96 -3.96 6.65
C VAL A 45 0.70 -3.25 5.33
N VAL A 46 1.28 -3.75 4.26
CA VAL A 46 1.06 -3.25 2.90
C VAL A 46 0.09 -4.22 2.21
N TYR A 47 -1.11 -3.73 1.93
CA TYR A 47 -2.15 -4.50 1.26
C TYR A 47 -2.10 -4.25 -0.24
N LEU A 48 -1.84 -5.29 -1.01
CA LEU A 48 -1.80 -5.23 -2.47
C LEU A 48 -3.14 -5.73 -3.02
N ARG A 49 -3.91 -4.80 -3.58
CA ARG A 49 -5.26 -5.06 -4.06
C ARG A 49 -5.29 -6.01 -5.26
N GLY A 50 -6.41 -6.71 -5.42
CA GLY A 50 -6.71 -7.45 -6.63
C GLY A 50 -7.51 -6.60 -7.63
N GLY A 51 -7.90 -7.20 -8.75
CA GLY A 51 -8.72 -6.57 -9.77
C GLY A 51 -7.98 -5.52 -10.60
N LYS A 52 -8.74 -4.75 -11.37
CA LYS A 52 -8.23 -3.67 -12.21
C LYS A 52 -9.27 -2.54 -12.26
N GLY A 53 -8.81 -1.29 -12.32
CA GLY A 53 -9.70 -0.15 -12.29
C GLY A 53 -10.55 -0.12 -11.01
N GLN A 54 -11.85 -0.05 -11.13
CA GLN A 54 -12.75 -0.03 -9.97
C GLN A 54 -13.01 -1.40 -9.35
N VAL A 55 -12.69 -2.47 -10.06
CA VAL A 55 -12.86 -3.84 -9.53
C VAL A 55 -11.74 -4.12 -8.52
N GLY A 56 -12.14 -4.39 -7.27
CA GLY A 56 -11.18 -4.66 -6.21
C GLY A 56 -10.44 -3.43 -5.68
N ARG A 57 -10.93 -2.22 -5.94
CA ARG A 57 -10.26 -0.99 -5.47
C ARG A 57 -10.09 -0.98 -3.95
N VAL A 58 -9.05 -0.30 -3.48
CA VAL A 58 -8.74 -0.20 -2.06
C VAL A 58 -9.84 0.56 -1.33
N ARG A 59 -10.36 -0.03 -0.24
CA ARG A 59 -11.39 0.56 0.60
C ARG A 59 -10.95 0.54 2.06
N ALA A 60 -11.40 1.54 2.81
CA ALA A 60 -11.06 1.66 4.24
C ALA A 60 -11.42 0.39 5.03
N ALA A 61 -12.59 -0.19 4.76
CA ALA A 61 -13.06 -1.39 5.47
C ALA A 61 -12.10 -2.58 5.30
N ARG A 62 -11.46 -2.70 4.13
CA ARG A 62 -10.48 -3.76 3.89
C ARG A 62 -9.21 -3.53 4.72
N LEU A 63 -8.73 -2.30 4.77
CA LEU A 63 -7.53 -1.98 5.55
C LEU A 63 -7.76 -2.18 7.06
N MET A 64 -8.97 -1.88 7.54
CA MET A 64 -9.31 -2.05 8.95
C MET A 64 -9.18 -3.49 9.43
N GLN A 65 -9.30 -4.47 8.53
CA GLN A 65 -9.17 -5.89 8.88
C GLN A 65 -7.75 -6.25 9.36
N PHE A 66 -6.76 -5.46 8.99
CA PHE A 66 -5.36 -5.72 9.34
C PHE A 66 -4.84 -4.80 10.44
N ALA A 67 -5.68 -3.94 10.97
CA ALA A 67 -5.27 -2.91 11.92
C ALA A 67 -5.20 -3.43 13.37
N ASN A 68 -4.22 -2.93 14.10
CA ASN A 68 -4.21 -2.93 15.56
C ASN A 68 -3.54 -1.65 16.04
N GLU A 69 -3.44 -1.43 17.35
CA GLU A 69 -3.06 -0.13 17.92
C GLU A 69 -1.72 0.43 17.46
N GLN A 70 -0.77 -0.42 17.07
CA GLN A 70 0.57 0.00 16.65
C GLN A 70 0.87 -0.34 15.19
N THR A 71 -0.15 -0.69 14.42
CA THR A 71 0.01 -1.09 13.03
C THR A 71 -0.47 0.00 12.08
N LEU A 72 0.44 0.47 11.22
CA LEU A 72 0.09 1.26 10.05
C LEU A 72 -0.33 0.31 8.93
N VAL A 73 -1.46 0.60 8.28
CA VAL A 73 -1.96 -0.20 7.15
C VAL A 73 -2.09 0.70 5.93
N VAL A 74 -1.56 0.27 4.80
CA VAL A 74 -1.57 1.07 3.58
C VAL A 74 -1.86 0.19 2.37
N GLY A 75 -2.65 0.72 1.43
CA GLY A 75 -2.97 0.04 0.18
C GLY A 75 -2.78 0.98 -1.00
N PRO A 76 -1.80 0.73 -1.89
CA PRO A 76 -1.62 1.55 -3.08
C PRO A 76 -2.77 1.34 -4.06
N TYR A 77 -3.16 2.45 -4.73
CA TYR A 77 -4.20 2.38 -5.77
C TYR A 77 -3.66 1.89 -7.10
N TYR A 78 -2.35 1.96 -7.29
CA TYR A 78 -1.61 1.78 -8.53
C TYR A 78 -1.87 2.90 -9.54
N ARG A 79 -0.92 3.09 -10.45
CA ARG A 79 -1.02 4.09 -11.51
C ARG A 79 -2.29 3.91 -12.32
N GLY A 80 -2.90 5.01 -12.71
CA GLY A 80 -4.14 5.02 -13.49
C GLY A 80 -5.41 4.80 -12.71
N ASN A 81 -5.35 4.61 -11.38
CA ASN A 81 -6.51 4.31 -10.55
C ASN A 81 -6.76 5.39 -9.50
N ASN A 82 -8.02 5.71 -9.24
CA ASN A 82 -8.48 6.57 -8.15
C ASN A 82 -7.73 7.91 -8.07
N GLY A 83 -7.48 8.55 -9.21
CA GLY A 83 -6.80 9.84 -9.28
C GLY A 83 -5.28 9.74 -9.37
N SER A 84 -4.71 8.55 -9.38
CA SER A 84 -3.29 8.35 -9.68
C SER A 84 -3.03 8.59 -11.16
N GLU A 85 -1.89 9.21 -11.47
CA GLU A 85 -1.49 9.45 -12.86
C GLU A 85 -1.08 8.15 -13.55
N GLY A 86 -0.94 8.20 -14.87
CA GLY A 86 -0.50 7.07 -15.67
C GLY A 86 -1.64 6.13 -16.05
N LYS A 87 -1.28 4.90 -16.38
CA LYS A 87 -2.20 3.87 -16.86
C LYS A 87 -1.93 2.57 -16.12
N ASP A 88 -2.98 1.88 -15.71
CA ASP A 88 -2.88 0.57 -15.06
C ASP A 88 -2.31 -0.43 -16.06
N GLU A 89 -1.09 -0.90 -15.80
CA GLU A 89 -0.36 -1.84 -16.67
C GLU A 89 -0.38 -3.26 -16.11
N PHE A 90 -1.03 -3.48 -14.99
CA PHE A 90 -1.24 -4.75 -14.30
C PHE A 90 0.05 -5.32 -13.69
N TYR A 91 1.07 -5.69 -14.47
CA TYR A 91 2.31 -6.30 -13.97
C TYR A 91 3.58 -5.61 -14.47
N ARG A 92 3.48 -4.42 -15.00
CA ARG A 92 4.62 -3.69 -15.54
C ARG A 92 5.07 -2.59 -14.58
N GLY A 93 4.92 -1.35 -14.98
CA GLY A 93 5.31 -0.20 -14.15
C GLY A 93 4.64 -0.15 -12.78
N ASP A 94 3.46 -0.76 -12.64
CA ASP A 94 2.74 -0.90 -11.39
C ASP A 94 3.59 -1.55 -10.28
N LEU A 95 4.56 -2.40 -10.65
CA LEU A 95 5.47 -3.00 -9.68
C LEU A 95 6.32 -1.94 -8.99
N ASN A 96 6.69 -0.88 -9.71
CA ASN A 96 7.44 0.24 -9.14
C ASN A 96 6.61 1.03 -8.14
N ASP A 97 5.28 1.06 -8.31
CA ASP A 97 4.37 1.72 -7.37
C ASP A 97 4.44 1.06 -5.99
N VAL A 98 4.57 -0.26 -5.95
CA VAL A 98 4.74 -1.02 -4.71
C VAL A 98 6.13 -0.80 -4.13
N THR A 99 7.16 -0.94 -4.96
CA THR A 99 8.56 -0.83 -4.54
C THR A 99 8.84 0.53 -3.91
N GLU A 100 8.42 1.61 -4.57
CA GLU A 100 8.68 2.97 -4.09
C GLU A 100 7.92 3.25 -2.79
N LEU A 101 6.68 2.80 -2.68
CA LEU A 101 5.90 2.95 -1.45
C LEU A 101 6.61 2.30 -0.26
N ILE A 102 7.09 1.07 -0.43
CA ILE A 102 7.78 0.35 0.64
C ILE A 102 9.09 1.05 1.01
N ARG A 103 9.83 1.57 0.04
CA ARG A 103 11.06 2.32 0.32
C ARG A 103 10.80 3.58 1.13
N ILE A 104 9.75 4.31 0.81
CA ILE A 104 9.34 5.50 1.57
C ILE A 104 8.96 5.11 3.00
N LEU A 105 8.16 4.09 3.18
CA LEU A 105 7.74 3.63 4.50
C LEU A 105 8.90 3.15 5.34
N HIS A 106 9.83 2.40 4.75
CA HIS A 106 11.02 1.94 5.45
C HIS A 106 11.90 3.12 5.88
N SER A 107 11.99 4.14 5.06
CA SER A 107 12.74 5.35 5.39
C SER A 107 12.09 6.14 6.53
N LYS A 108 10.75 6.23 6.56
CA LYS A 108 10.02 6.95 7.61
C LYS A 108 9.97 6.17 8.93
N TYR A 109 9.90 4.86 8.87
CA TYR A 109 9.74 3.98 10.03
C TYR A 109 10.79 2.87 10.00
N PRO A 110 12.10 3.21 10.16
CA PRO A 110 13.18 2.23 9.94
C PRO A 110 13.19 1.07 10.94
N ASN A 111 12.55 1.22 12.08
CA ASN A 111 12.50 0.19 13.11
C ASN A 111 11.20 -0.64 13.08
N ALA A 112 10.28 -0.34 12.18
CA ALA A 112 9.03 -1.08 12.08
C ALA A 112 9.21 -2.33 11.21
N PHE A 113 8.55 -3.42 11.60
CA PHE A 113 8.45 -4.60 10.74
C PHE A 113 7.48 -4.32 9.59
N ILE A 114 7.81 -4.79 8.39
CA ILE A 114 6.97 -4.61 7.21
C ILE A 114 6.47 -5.97 6.73
N HIS A 115 5.14 -6.09 6.63
CA HIS A 115 4.48 -7.29 6.15
C HIS A 115 3.66 -6.93 4.91
N MET A 116 3.73 -7.77 3.89
CA MET A 116 2.90 -7.61 2.69
C MET A 116 1.82 -8.68 2.69
N ILE A 117 0.63 -8.29 2.26
CA ILE A 117 -0.43 -9.24 1.95
C ILE A 117 -0.98 -8.90 0.57
N GLY A 118 -0.93 -9.86 -0.35
CA GLY A 118 -1.39 -9.69 -1.71
C GLY A 118 -2.63 -10.51 -1.99
N PHE A 119 -3.65 -9.87 -2.58
CA PHE A 119 -4.90 -10.51 -2.95
C PHE A 119 -5.03 -10.59 -4.47
N SER A 120 -5.20 -11.80 -5.02
CA SER A 120 -5.35 -12.02 -6.46
C SER A 120 -4.15 -11.45 -7.25
N ARG A 121 -4.36 -10.47 -8.12
CA ARG A 121 -3.32 -9.71 -8.82
C ARG A 121 -2.20 -9.23 -7.88
N GLY A 122 -2.58 -8.73 -6.70
CA GLY A 122 -1.63 -8.27 -5.69
C GLY A 122 -0.70 -9.38 -5.21
N GLY A 123 -1.17 -10.62 -5.18
CA GLY A 123 -0.35 -11.77 -4.85
C GLY A 123 0.81 -11.96 -5.81
N LEU A 124 0.55 -11.86 -7.10
CA LEU A 124 1.61 -11.95 -8.11
C LEU A 124 2.54 -10.74 -8.06
N GLN A 125 1.99 -9.54 -7.88
CA GLN A 125 2.82 -8.33 -7.78
C GLN A 125 3.79 -8.42 -6.60
N GLY A 126 3.33 -8.94 -5.46
CA GLY A 126 4.18 -9.17 -4.31
C GLY A 126 5.29 -10.16 -4.59
N LEU A 127 4.97 -11.29 -5.24
CA LEU A 127 5.98 -12.27 -5.62
C LEU A 127 7.08 -11.69 -6.51
N LEU A 128 6.72 -10.76 -7.37
CA LEU A 128 7.66 -10.15 -8.31
C LEU A 128 8.54 -9.08 -7.66
N THR A 129 8.16 -8.58 -6.50
CA THR A 129 8.82 -7.42 -5.89
C THR A 129 9.49 -7.69 -4.55
N PHE A 130 9.01 -8.67 -3.77
CA PHE A 130 9.36 -8.73 -2.34
C PHE A 130 10.83 -9.10 -2.07
N GLN A 131 11.50 -9.81 -2.98
CA GLN A 131 12.86 -10.31 -2.76
C GLN A 131 13.90 -9.19 -2.55
N ASP A 132 13.69 -8.05 -3.20
CA ASP A 132 14.65 -6.95 -3.16
C ASP A 132 14.21 -5.83 -2.21
N LEU A 133 13.22 -6.08 -1.37
CA LEU A 133 12.63 -5.07 -0.50
C LEU A 133 12.83 -5.43 0.98
N PRO A 134 12.84 -4.42 1.87
CA PRO A 134 12.97 -4.64 3.31
C PRO A 134 11.64 -5.13 3.91
N VAL A 135 11.16 -6.28 3.44
CA VAL A 135 9.89 -6.87 3.85
C VAL A 135 10.18 -8.10 4.71
N ASP A 136 9.59 -8.15 5.90
CA ASP A 136 9.81 -9.21 6.88
C ASP A 136 8.94 -10.45 6.65
N SER A 137 7.78 -10.28 6.03
CA SER A 137 6.93 -11.40 5.65
C SER A 137 6.03 -11.04 4.48
N TYR A 138 5.58 -12.06 3.76
CA TYR A 138 4.67 -11.90 2.63
C TYR A 138 3.64 -13.02 2.62
N ILE A 139 2.36 -12.64 2.54
CA ILE A 139 1.23 -13.58 2.51
C ILE A 139 0.48 -13.40 1.20
N ILE A 140 0.23 -14.50 0.50
CA ILE A 140 -0.62 -14.53 -0.68
C ILE A 140 -2.01 -14.99 -0.26
N TRP A 141 -3.02 -14.16 -0.54
CA TRP A 141 -4.41 -14.46 -0.22
C TRP A 141 -5.20 -14.56 -1.54
N GLY A 142 -5.51 -15.77 -1.96
CA GLY A 142 -6.21 -15.99 -3.22
C GLY A 142 -5.44 -15.46 -4.43
N GLY A 143 -4.11 -15.62 -4.44
CA GLY A 143 -3.26 -15.09 -5.48
C GLY A 143 -3.35 -15.84 -6.80
N VAL A 144 -2.93 -15.17 -7.88
CA VAL A 144 -2.74 -15.78 -9.20
C VAL A 144 -1.34 -16.40 -9.20
N SER A 145 -1.25 -17.71 -9.41
CA SER A 145 0.01 -18.45 -9.29
C SER A 145 0.51 -19.05 -10.61
N ASP A 146 -0.28 -18.97 -11.67
CA ASP A 146 0.09 -19.54 -12.98
C ASP A 146 -0.29 -18.67 -14.18
#